data_2b2e1d8f0b61c50c08603a0d04356d9a
#
_entry.id   2b2e1d8f0b61c50c08603a0d04356d9a
#
_cell.length_a   1.000
_cell.length_b   1.000
_cell.length_c   1.000
_cell.angle_alpha   90.00
_cell.angle_beta   90.00
_cell.angle_gamma   90.00
#
_symmetry.space_group_name_H-M   'P 1'
#
loop_
_entity.id
_entity.type
_entity.pdbx_description
1 polymer ?
#
loop_
_entity_poly.entity_id
_entity_poly.type
_entity_poly.pdbx_seq_one_letter_code
_entity_poly.pdbx_strand_id
1 'polypeptide(L)'
;LEQAEASYRLQLASSRPDLTGLAGYKRTEGLDTLVAGFSLNLPLRNRNQGNIAAAAAEVRAARAELASAEALVRAEVEAAARDFAIRRRQLAESLRPMLEQAAESARIAHAAYREGGWDLLRLLDAERLRLETELVYYRALAELRQSAAALETAMGVEP
;
A
#
# COMPACT_ATOMS: atom_id res chain seq x y z
N LEU A 1 3.38 -15.95 2.73
CA LEU A 1 4.50 -16.56 3.44
C LEU A 1 4.06 -17.77 4.27
N GLU A 2 3.05 -17.65 5.14
CA GLU A 2 2.55 -18.75 5.99
C GLU A 2 2.17 -20.01 5.20
N GLN A 3 1.51 -19.84 4.06
CA GLN A 3 1.15 -20.96 3.17
C GLN A 3 2.41 -21.71 2.68
N ALA A 4 3.44 -21.00 2.25
CA ALA A 4 4.68 -21.60 1.77
C ALA A 4 5.42 -22.34 2.90
N GLU A 5 5.43 -21.78 4.11
CA GLU A 5 6.01 -22.42 5.29
C GLU A 5 5.22 -23.65 5.73
N ALA A 6 3.87 -23.63 5.63
CA ALA A 6 3.04 -24.78 5.91
C ALA A 6 3.27 -25.90 4.87
N SER A 7 3.38 -25.56 3.59
CA SER A 7 3.74 -26.50 2.51
C SER A 7 5.11 -27.15 2.78
N TYR A 8 6.11 -26.35 3.13
CA TYR A 8 7.44 -26.86 3.48
C TYR A 8 7.41 -27.85 4.66
N ARG A 9 6.65 -27.54 5.72
CA ARG A 9 6.46 -28.45 6.87
C ARG A 9 5.77 -29.75 6.46
N LEU A 10 4.78 -29.67 5.56
CA LEU A 10 4.11 -30.84 5.01
C LEU A 10 5.09 -31.73 4.26
N GLN A 11 5.94 -31.18 3.38
CA GLN A 11 6.94 -31.97 2.66
C GLN A 11 7.98 -32.60 3.58
N LEU A 12 8.36 -31.93 4.67
CA LEU A 12 9.20 -32.52 5.71
C LEU A 12 8.51 -33.66 6.45
N ALA A 13 7.22 -33.50 6.77
CA ALA A 13 6.45 -34.58 7.42
C ALA A 13 6.34 -35.81 6.52
N SER A 14 6.08 -35.59 5.21
CA SER A 14 5.97 -36.65 4.20
C SER A 14 7.30 -37.41 3.95
N SER A 15 8.42 -36.93 4.46
CA SER A 15 9.70 -37.63 4.40
C SER A 15 9.89 -38.66 5.52
N ARG A 16 9.01 -38.64 6.51
CA ARG A 16 9.05 -39.58 7.65
C ARG A 16 8.26 -40.85 7.33
N PRO A 17 8.64 -41.98 7.91
CA PRO A 17 7.88 -43.22 7.77
C PRO A 17 6.48 -43.09 8.36
N ASP A 18 5.47 -43.55 7.62
CA ASP A 18 4.11 -43.64 8.12
C ASP A 18 3.89 -45.01 8.78
N LEU A 19 3.37 -45.02 10.00
CA LEU A 19 2.90 -46.20 10.70
C LEU A 19 1.39 -46.30 10.57
N THR A 20 0.91 -47.32 9.89
CA THR A 20 -0.52 -47.61 9.73
C THR A 20 -0.92 -48.80 10.56
N GLY A 21 -1.89 -48.60 11.47
CA GLY A 21 -2.54 -49.68 12.20
C GLY A 21 -3.80 -50.13 11.47
N LEU A 22 -3.98 -51.42 11.31
CA LEU A 22 -5.19 -52.05 10.77
C LEU A 22 -5.83 -52.91 11.85
N ALA A 23 -7.13 -52.73 12.08
CA ALA A 23 -7.94 -53.66 12.89
C ALA A 23 -9.23 -53.96 12.13
N GLY A 24 -9.58 -55.22 12.02
CA GLY A 24 -10.75 -55.65 11.28
C GLY A 24 -11.39 -56.90 11.91
N TYR A 25 -12.69 -57.01 11.70
CA TYR A 25 -13.49 -58.22 12.03
C TYR A 25 -13.99 -58.81 10.72
N LYS A 26 -13.80 -60.15 10.59
CA LYS A 26 -14.27 -60.89 9.44
C LYS A 26 -15.01 -62.11 9.91
N ARG A 27 -16.21 -62.33 9.38
CA ARG A 27 -16.97 -63.61 9.58
C ARG A 27 -17.00 -64.36 8.27
N THR A 28 -16.51 -65.56 8.28
CA THR A 28 -16.51 -66.43 7.11
C THR A 28 -17.02 -67.85 7.54
N GLU A 29 -18.10 -68.34 6.92
CA GLU A 29 -18.70 -69.63 7.16
C GLU A 29 -19.02 -69.96 8.64
N GLY A 30 -19.42 -68.89 9.41
CA GLY A 30 -19.77 -69.09 10.82
C GLY A 30 -18.60 -68.96 11.79
N LEU A 31 -17.37 -68.71 11.30
CA LEU A 31 -16.20 -68.46 12.13
C LEU A 31 -15.94 -66.96 12.20
N ASP A 32 -15.84 -66.49 13.43
CA ASP A 32 -15.52 -65.11 13.74
C ASP A 32 -14.00 -64.90 13.86
N THR A 33 -13.42 -64.04 13.03
CA THR A 33 -11.97 -63.78 13.01
C THR A 33 -11.68 -62.33 13.27
N LEU A 34 -10.87 -62.02 14.26
CA LEU A 34 -10.29 -60.71 14.50
C LEU A 34 -8.94 -60.63 13.80
N VAL A 35 -8.74 -59.59 13.00
CA VAL A 35 -7.47 -59.34 12.32
C VAL A 35 -6.92 -58.00 12.82
N ALA A 36 -5.68 -58.01 13.27
CA ALA A 36 -4.93 -56.81 13.61
C ALA A 36 -3.55 -56.86 12.94
N GLY A 37 -3.11 -55.72 12.42
CA GLY A 37 -1.82 -55.63 11.75
C GLY A 37 -1.24 -54.21 11.81
N PHE A 38 0.07 -54.14 11.63
CA PHE A 38 0.80 -52.87 11.49
C PHE A 38 1.57 -52.88 10.18
N SER A 39 1.53 -51.77 9.46
CA SER A 39 2.33 -51.54 8.27
C SER A 39 3.22 -50.30 8.46
N LEU A 40 4.52 -50.49 8.22
CA LEU A 40 5.51 -49.40 8.29
C LEU A 40 6.10 -49.20 6.88
N ASN A 41 5.84 -48.05 6.29
CA ASN A 41 6.40 -47.70 5.00
C ASN A 41 7.76 -46.99 5.20
N LEU A 42 8.86 -47.67 4.85
CA LEU A 42 10.21 -47.16 5.01
C LEU A 42 10.73 -46.56 3.69
N PRO A 43 10.86 -45.22 3.57
CA PRO A 43 11.41 -44.58 2.37
C PRO A 43 12.94 -44.71 2.33
N LEU A 44 13.44 -45.82 1.68
CA LEU A 44 14.87 -46.12 1.66
C LEU A 44 15.66 -45.27 0.66
N ARG A 45 15.11 -45.03 -0.53
CA ARG A 45 15.79 -44.27 -1.62
C ARG A 45 15.20 -42.89 -1.85
N ASN A 46 13.90 -42.73 -1.81
CA ASN A 46 13.22 -41.46 -2.02
C ASN A 46 12.67 -40.98 -0.67
N ARG A 47 13.35 -39.99 -0.08
CA ARG A 47 12.95 -39.29 1.16
C ARG A 47 12.32 -37.94 0.87
N ASN A 48 11.63 -37.80 -0.26
CA ASN A 48 10.97 -36.56 -0.67
C ASN A 48 11.92 -35.37 -0.87
N GLN A 49 13.24 -35.61 -1.10
CA GLN A 49 14.26 -34.58 -1.12
C GLN A 49 13.98 -33.50 -2.18
N GLY A 50 13.49 -33.91 -3.36
CA GLY A 50 13.15 -32.96 -4.44
C GLY A 50 12.04 -31.98 -4.06
N ASN A 51 10.93 -32.51 -3.49
CA ASN A 51 9.82 -31.66 -3.07
C ASN A 51 10.18 -30.79 -1.85
N ILE A 52 11.02 -31.30 -0.94
CA ILE A 52 11.55 -30.48 0.18
C ILE A 52 12.39 -29.33 -0.36
N ALA A 53 13.27 -29.59 -1.34
CA ALA A 53 14.08 -28.54 -1.94
C ALA A 53 13.24 -27.52 -2.71
N ALA A 54 12.22 -27.98 -3.45
CA ALA A 54 11.26 -27.11 -4.14
C ALA A 54 10.48 -26.24 -3.14
N ALA A 55 9.89 -26.83 -2.12
CA ALA A 55 9.14 -26.08 -1.09
C ALA A 55 10.04 -25.10 -0.31
N ALA A 56 11.32 -25.44 -0.07
CA ALA A 56 12.28 -24.53 0.52
C ALA A 56 12.60 -23.33 -0.42
N ALA A 57 12.62 -23.55 -1.74
CA ALA A 57 12.75 -22.48 -2.71
C ALA A 57 11.51 -21.57 -2.74
N GLU A 58 10.31 -22.13 -2.65
CA GLU A 58 9.04 -21.39 -2.54
C GLU A 58 9.01 -20.49 -1.29
N VAL A 59 9.48 -20.97 -0.15
CA VAL A 59 9.59 -20.14 1.07
C VAL A 59 10.54 -18.98 0.84
N ARG A 60 11.68 -19.18 0.16
CA ARG A 60 12.61 -18.09 -0.16
C ARG A 60 11.99 -17.07 -1.12
N ALA A 61 11.27 -17.54 -2.15
CA ALA A 61 10.54 -16.68 -3.07
C ALA A 61 9.46 -15.86 -2.35
N ALA A 62 8.63 -16.49 -1.54
CA ALA A 62 7.59 -15.82 -0.76
C ALA A 62 8.15 -14.77 0.24
N ARG A 63 9.34 -15.02 0.80
CA ARG A 63 10.03 -14.02 1.64
C ARG A 63 10.53 -12.82 0.83
N ALA A 64 11.06 -13.07 -0.37
CA ALA A 64 11.49 -11.99 -1.25
C ALA A 64 10.31 -11.15 -1.75
N GLU A 65 9.18 -11.79 -2.07
CA GLU A 65 7.94 -11.11 -2.44
C GLU A 65 7.41 -10.23 -1.29
N LEU A 66 7.39 -10.75 -0.06
CA LEU A 66 7.00 -9.97 1.12
C LEU A 66 7.91 -8.74 1.30
N ALA A 67 9.22 -8.93 1.25
CA ALA A 67 10.17 -7.82 1.39
C ALA A 67 10.00 -6.77 0.28
N SER A 68 9.72 -7.21 -0.96
CA SER A 68 9.41 -6.32 -2.08
C SER A 68 8.13 -5.52 -1.86
N ALA A 69 7.06 -6.18 -1.39
CA ALA A 69 5.79 -5.53 -1.09
C ALA A 69 5.93 -4.50 0.04
N GLU A 70 6.65 -4.84 1.12
CA GLU A 70 6.94 -3.91 2.21
C GLU A 70 7.74 -2.69 1.75
N ALA A 71 8.73 -2.89 0.87
CA ALA A 71 9.54 -1.81 0.32
C ALA A 71 8.70 -0.89 -0.59
N LEU A 72 7.79 -1.47 -1.38
CA LEU A 72 6.87 -0.71 -2.25
C LEU A 72 5.93 0.16 -1.41
N VAL A 73 5.24 -0.42 -0.43
CA VAL A 73 4.34 0.33 0.47
C VAL A 73 5.08 1.47 1.17
N ARG A 74 6.29 1.21 1.68
CA ARG A 74 7.12 2.25 2.30
C ARG A 74 7.44 3.38 1.33
N ALA A 75 7.83 3.05 0.10
CA ALA A 75 8.14 4.04 -0.93
C ALA A 75 6.91 4.88 -1.30
N GLU A 76 5.72 4.27 -1.40
CA GLU A 76 4.46 4.95 -1.68
C GLU A 76 4.08 5.94 -0.56
N VAL A 77 4.15 5.52 0.71
CA VAL A 77 3.88 6.39 1.86
C VAL A 77 4.87 7.56 1.91
N GLU A 78 6.16 7.29 1.72
CA GLU A 78 7.19 8.34 1.70
C GLU A 78 7.00 9.33 0.55
N ALA A 79 6.59 8.86 -0.63
CA ALA A 79 6.31 9.72 -1.78
C ALA A 79 5.09 10.61 -1.52
N ALA A 80 4.00 10.04 -1.01
CA ALA A 80 2.79 10.79 -0.67
C ALA A 80 3.05 11.83 0.45
N ALA A 81 3.82 11.45 1.47
CA ALA A 81 4.19 12.37 2.56
C ALA A 81 5.04 13.55 2.05
N ARG A 82 5.98 13.30 1.13
CA ARG A 82 6.79 14.36 0.52
C ARG A 82 5.96 15.28 -0.36
N ASP A 83 5.06 14.74 -1.18
CA ASP A 83 4.17 15.55 -2.03
C ASP A 83 3.28 16.46 -1.17
N PHE A 84 2.65 15.92 -0.14
CA PHE A 84 1.85 16.71 0.82
C PHE A 84 2.67 17.81 1.49
N ALA A 85 3.89 17.51 1.95
CA ALA A 85 4.76 18.50 2.61
C ALA A 85 5.15 19.65 1.66
N ILE A 86 5.48 19.32 0.40
CA ILE A 86 5.84 20.31 -0.63
C ILE A 86 4.65 21.23 -0.93
N ARG A 87 3.44 20.67 -1.18
CA ARG A 87 2.24 21.44 -1.48
C ARG A 87 1.84 22.35 -0.32
N ARG A 88 1.90 21.82 0.91
CA ARG A 88 1.64 22.60 2.12
C ARG A 88 2.59 23.79 2.25
N ARG A 89 3.88 23.55 2.01
CA ARG A 89 4.90 24.61 2.05
C ARG A 89 4.68 25.66 0.96
N GLN A 90 4.42 25.22 -0.26
CA GLN A 90 4.13 26.12 -1.39
C GLN A 90 2.91 27.01 -1.11
N LEU A 91 1.83 26.43 -0.58
CA LEU A 91 0.64 27.20 -0.22
C LEU A 91 0.93 28.26 0.84
N ALA A 92 1.66 27.87 1.91
CA ALA A 92 1.92 28.74 3.05
C ALA A 92 2.96 29.84 2.74
N GLU A 93 4.07 29.48 2.09
CA GLU A 93 5.23 30.36 1.93
C GLU A 93 5.18 31.18 0.63
N SER A 94 4.48 30.71 -0.40
CA SER A 94 4.45 31.40 -1.70
C SER A 94 3.08 31.95 -2.05
N LEU A 95 2.05 31.09 -2.08
CA LEU A 95 0.75 31.46 -2.65
C LEU A 95 -0.06 32.37 -1.72
N ARG A 96 0.01 32.15 -0.41
CA ARG A 96 -0.70 32.99 0.55
C ARG A 96 -0.18 34.44 0.57
N PRO A 97 1.13 34.70 0.63
CA PRO A 97 1.64 36.08 0.48
C PRO A 97 1.31 36.72 -0.86
N MET A 98 1.34 35.94 -1.97
CA MET A 98 0.94 36.47 -3.29
C MET A 98 -0.53 36.90 -3.31
N LEU A 99 -1.42 36.13 -2.69
CA LEU A 99 -2.83 36.46 -2.58
C LEU A 99 -3.03 37.80 -1.80
N GLU A 100 -2.33 37.95 -0.68
CA GLU A 100 -2.37 39.14 0.16
C GLU A 100 -1.84 40.39 -0.61
N GLN A 101 -0.74 40.22 -1.36
CA GLN A 101 -0.19 41.29 -2.20
C GLN A 101 -1.11 41.68 -3.35
N ALA A 102 -1.72 40.71 -4.03
CA ALA A 102 -2.67 40.98 -5.12
C ALA A 102 -3.92 41.72 -4.61
N ALA A 103 -4.45 41.33 -3.45
CA ALA A 103 -5.58 42.00 -2.81
C ALA A 103 -5.23 43.45 -2.42
N GLU A 104 -4.04 43.67 -1.87
CA GLU A 104 -3.58 45.01 -1.51
C GLU A 104 -3.36 45.87 -2.75
N SER A 105 -2.78 45.33 -3.82
CA SER A 105 -2.60 46.03 -5.10
C SER A 105 -3.94 46.45 -5.70
N ALA A 106 -4.95 45.60 -5.68
CA ALA A 106 -6.28 45.94 -6.15
C ALA A 106 -6.93 47.06 -5.28
N ARG A 107 -6.75 46.97 -3.94
CA ARG A 107 -7.22 48.03 -3.02
C ARG A 107 -6.61 49.39 -3.33
N ILE A 108 -5.31 49.45 -3.59
CA ILE A 108 -4.60 50.66 -3.98
C ILE A 108 -5.12 51.16 -5.33
N ALA A 109 -5.30 50.30 -6.31
CA ALA A 109 -5.85 50.63 -7.63
C ALA A 109 -7.23 51.27 -7.54
N HIS A 110 -8.12 50.71 -6.70
CA HIS A 110 -9.43 51.27 -6.44
C HIS A 110 -9.38 52.68 -5.82
N ALA A 111 -8.48 52.89 -4.85
CA ALA A 111 -8.31 54.22 -4.23
C ALA A 111 -7.80 55.23 -5.26
N ALA A 112 -6.75 54.90 -6.01
CA ALA A 112 -6.17 55.78 -7.02
C ALA A 112 -7.14 56.11 -8.16
N TYR A 113 -7.98 55.16 -8.58
CA TYR A 113 -9.03 55.42 -9.58
C TYR A 113 -10.10 56.39 -9.05
N ARG A 114 -10.57 56.21 -7.81
CA ARG A 114 -11.56 57.12 -7.20
C ARG A 114 -11.05 58.56 -7.05
N GLU A 115 -9.76 58.71 -6.82
CA GLU A 115 -9.08 60.03 -6.72
C GLU A 115 -8.70 60.61 -8.08
N GLY A 116 -9.00 59.91 -9.18
CA GLY A 116 -8.70 60.35 -10.53
C GLY A 116 -7.22 60.22 -10.94
N GLY A 117 -6.39 59.60 -10.11
CA GLY A 117 -4.96 59.40 -10.37
C GLY A 117 -4.64 58.25 -11.36
N TRP A 118 -5.55 57.27 -11.48
CA TRP A 118 -5.41 56.15 -12.40
C TRP A 118 -6.62 56.06 -13.34
N ASP A 119 -6.36 55.50 -14.53
CA ASP A 119 -7.41 55.20 -15.50
C ASP A 119 -8.12 53.85 -15.19
N LEU A 120 -9.25 53.65 -15.86
CA LEU A 120 -10.04 52.43 -15.70
C LEU A 120 -9.26 51.16 -16.10
N LEU A 121 -8.40 51.24 -17.11
CA LEU A 121 -7.64 50.13 -17.61
C LEU A 121 -6.72 49.54 -16.54
N ARG A 122 -5.99 50.41 -15.82
CA ARG A 122 -5.13 50.02 -14.70
C ARG A 122 -5.89 49.41 -13.54
N LEU A 123 -7.10 49.89 -13.25
CA LEU A 123 -7.95 49.31 -12.25
C LEU A 123 -8.37 47.89 -12.67
N LEU A 124 -8.81 47.70 -13.92
CA LEU A 124 -9.21 46.41 -14.44
C LEU A 124 -8.05 45.41 -14.47
N ASP A 125 -6.84 45.83 -14.81
CA ASP A 125 -5.65 44.99 -14.79
C ASP A 125 -5.32 44.52 -13.34
N ALA A 126 -5.43 45.41 -12.36
CA ALA A 126 -5.21 45.04 -10.95
C ALA A 126 -6.26 44.06 -10.44
N GLU A 127 -7.53 44.24 -10.77
CA GLU A 127 -8.62 43.30 -10.43
C GLU A 127 -8.48 41.95 -11.13
N ARG A 128 -8.09 41.97 -12.40
CA ARG A 128 -7.80 40.73 -13.13
C ARG A 128 -6.68 39.96 -12.46
N LEU A 129 -5.56 40.61 -12.12
CA LEU A 129 -4.44 39.93 -11.43
C LEU A 129 -4.88 39.37 -10.06
N ARG A 130 -5.70 40.11 -9.31
CA ARG A 130 -6.27 39.60 -8.04
C ARG A 130 -7.07 38.32 -8.25
N LEU A 131 -8.00 38.32 -9.20
CA LEU A 131 -8.85 37.16 -9.50
C LEU A 131 -8.04 35.96 -10.02
N GLU A 132 -7.06 36.20 -10.89
CA GLU A 132 -6.15 35.16 -11.37
C GLU A 132 -5.34 34.53 -10.21
N THR A 133 -4.86 35.35 -9.29
CA THR A 133 -4.12 34.91 -8.09
C THR A 133 -5.02 34.13 -7.13
N GLU A 134 -6.25 34.58 -6.91
CA GLU A 134 -7.26 33.83 -6.13
C GLU A 134 -7.52 32.45 -6.74
N LEU A 135 -7.71 32.36 -8.05
CA LEU A 135 -7.94 31.11 -8.74
C LEU A 135 -6.77 30.13 -8.57
N VAL A 136 -5.53 30.61 -8.70
CA VAL A 136 -4.33 29.80 -8.47
C VAL A 136 -4.26 29.31 -7.02
N TYR A 137 -4.56 30.18 -6.05
CA TYR A 137 -4.58 29.81 -4.64
C TYR A 137 -5.61 28.71 -4.34
N TYR A 138 -6.86 28.84 -4.81
CA TYR A 138 -7.89 27.84 -4.55
C TYR A 138 -7.63 26.51 -5.26
N ARG A 139 -7.02 26.52 -6.45
CA ARG A 139 -6.55 25.30 -7.11
C ARG A 139 -5.49 24.60 -6.28
N ALA A 140 -4.49 25.33 -5.81
CA ALA A 140 -3.44 24.75 -4.97
C ALA A 140 -3.99 24.24 -3.63
N LEU A 141 -5.01 24.90 -3.06
CA LEU A 141 -5.70 24.41 -1.85
C LEU A 141 -6.43 23.09 -2.11
N ALA A 142 -7.09 22.97 -3.27
CA ALA A 142 -7.74 21.70 -3.66
C ALA A 142 -6.71 20.59 -3.86
N GLU A 143 -5.60 20.87 -4.53
CA GLU A 143 -4.50 19.91 -4.71
C GLU A 143 -3.86 19.48 -3.39
N LEU A 144 -3.72 20.42 -2.42
CA LEU A 144 -3.25 20.07 -1.07
C LEU A 144 -4.19 19.09 -0.39
N ARG A 145 -5.52 19.28 -0.49
CA ARG A 145 -6.51 18.35 0.07
C ARG A 145 -6.45 16.99 -0.60
N GLN A 146 -6.28 16.95 -1.92
CA GLN A 146 -6.10 15.70 -2.65
C GLN A 146 -4.83 14.96 -2.22
N SER A 147 -3.73 15.67 -2.02
CA SER A 147 -2.49 15.04 -1.53
C SER A 147 -2.61 14.55 -0.09
N ALA A 148 -3.41 15.22 0.76
CA ALA A 148 -3.71 14.72 2.10
C ALA A 148 -4.48 13.39 2.05
N ALA A 149 -5.55 13.34 1.23
CA ALA A 149 -6.33 12.11 1.05
C ALA A 149 -5.48 10.97 0.45
N ALA A 150 -4.58 11.28 -0.50
CA ALA A 150 -3.65 10.31 -1.06
C ALA A 150 -2.69 9.75 0.00
N LEU A 151 -2.22 10.59 0.92
CA LEU A 151 -1.37 10.15 2.03
C LEU A 151 -2.15 9.26 3.02
N GLU A 152 -3.38 9.61 3.37
CA GLU A 152 -4.25 8.79 4.22
C GLU A 152 -4.49 7.41 3.59
N THR A 153 -4.81 7.37 2.30
CA THR A 153 -4.96 6.12 1.54
C THR A 153 -3.68 5.29 1.54
N ALA A 154 -2.52 5.92 1.30
CA ALA A 154 -1.22 5.21 1.32
C ALA A 154 -0.88 4.63 2.70
N MET A 155 -1.34 5.28 3.77
CA MET A 155 -1.19 4.78 5.16
C MET A 155 -2.22 3.72 5.54
N GLY A 156 -3.20 3.41 4.67
CA GLY A 156 -4.27 2.47 4.95
C GLY A 156 -5.33 3.01 5.93
N VAL A 157 -5.42 4.32 6.08
CA VAL A 157 -6.49 4.97 6.85
C VAL A 157 -7.67 5.16 5.89
N GLU A 158 -8.79 4.53 6.18
CA GLU A 158 -10.04 4.80 5.43
C GLU A 158 -10.51 6.23 5.72
N PRO A 159 -10.89 6.98 4.67
CA PRO A 159 -11.34 8.37 4.80
C PRO A 159 -12.70 8.49 5.50
#